data_2a2aa0d627655deab0292d56332aa5c1
#
_entry.id   2a2aa0d627655deab0292d56332aa5c1
#
_cell.length_a   1.000
_cell.length_b   1.000
_cell.length_c   1.000
_cell.angle_alpha   90.00
_cell.angle_beta   90.00
_cell.angle_gamma   90.00
#
_symmetry.space_group_name_H-M   'P 1'
#
loop_
_entity.id
_entity.type
_entity.pdbx_description
1 polymer ?
#
loop_
_entity_poly.entity_id
_entity_poly.type
_entity_poly.pdbx_seq_one_letter_code
_entity_poly.pdbx_strand_id
1 'polypeptide(L)'
;MKKIRKIAVEQNFAAISVGKLNELNEYELQLGPDVKIPGKVFCSTALGTTGSEFSFQSFAPGTETGFLHSHKSHEELYFFLSGKGEFQVDGTVFPVEEGSVVR
;
A
#
# COMPACT_ATOMS: atom_id res chain seq x y z
N MET A 1 -3.28 17.76 1.83
CA MET A 1 -3.23 16.34 1.47
C MET A 1 -2.15 16.08 0.45
N LYS A 2 -1.32 15.08 0.69
CA LYS A 2 -0.21 14.73 -0.20
C LYS A 2 -0.74 14.05 -1.46
N LYS A 3 -0.10 14.33 -2.58
CA LYS A 3 -0.47 13.75 -3.87
C LYS A 3 0.74 13.12 -4.54
N ILE A 4 0.49 12.08 -5.34
CA ILE A 4 1.52 11.44 -6.15
C ILE A 4 2.07 12.48 -7.14
N ARG A 5 3.40 12.52 -7.26
CA ARG A 5 4.08 13.41 -8.20
C ARG A 5 4.44 12.64 -9.47
N LYS A 6 4.08 13.18 -10.61
CA LYS A 6 4.48 12.62 -11.90
C LYS A 6 5.90 13.08 -12.22
N ILE A 7 6.78 12.13 -12.48
CA ILE A 7 8.15 12.40 -12.89
C ILE A 7 8.22 12.53 -14.42
N ALA A 8 7.63 11.55 -15.11
CA ALA A 8 7.59 11.55 -16.58
C ALA A 8 6.42 10.67 -17.03
N VAL A 9 5.69 11.11 -18.03
CA VAL A 9 4.60 10.33 -18.63
C VAL A 9 4.77 10.42 -20.14
N GLU A 10 5.10 9.27 -20.74
CA GLU A 10 5.37 9.17 -22.17
C GLU A 10 4.53 8.05 -22.77
N GLN A 11 4.65 7.85 -24.07
CA GLN A 11 3.84 6.84 -24.76
C GLN A 11 4.06 5.44 -24.24
N ASN A 12 5.30 5.05 -23.94
CA ASN A 12 5.65 3.69 -23.57
C ASN A 12 5.98 3.49 -22.10
N PHE A 13 5.95 4.53 -21.30
CA PHE A 13 6.26 4.40 -19.87
C PHE A 13 5.69 5.56 -19.07
N ALA A 14 5.59 5.33 -17.77
CA ALA A 14 5.27 6.37 -16.80
C ALA A 14 6.16 6.20 -15.57
N ALA A 15 6.56 7.31 -14.99
CA ALA A 15 7.36 7.31 -13.76
C ALA A 15 6.72 8.27 -12.76
N ILE A 16 6.55 7.82 -11.54
CA ILE A 16 5.93 8.60 -10.47
C ILE A 16 6.78 8.52 -9.21
N SER A 17 6.48 9.39 -8.27
CA SER A 17 7.05 9.35 -6.94
C SER A 17 5.96 9.57 -5.91
N VAL A 18 5.95 8.74 -4.88
CA VAL A 18 5.07 8.95 -3.71
C VAL A 18 5.76 9.79 -2.64
N GLY A 19 7.02 10.20 -2.87
CA GLY A 19 7.80 10.97 -1.93
C GLY A 19 8.50 10.08 -0.92
N LYS A 20 8.87 10.65 0.21
CA LYS A 20 9.57 9.90 1.25
C LYS A 20 8.63 8.89 1.89
N LEU A 21 9.11 7.67 2.09
CA LEU A 21 8.29 6.62 2.66
C LEU A 21 7.91 6.88 4.12
N ASN A 22 8.71 7.65 4.85
CA ASN A 22 8.37 8.02 6.21
C ASN A 22 7.33 9.14 6.30
N GLU A 23 6.86 9.62 5.16
CA GLU A 23 5.80 10.62 5.09
C GLU A 23 4.52 10.07 4.44
N LEU A 24 4.41 8.75 4.31
CA LEU A 24 3.20 8.13 3.73
C LEU A 24 1.94 8.43 4.53
N ASN A 25 2.07 8.72 5.82
CA ASN A 25 0.93 9.08 6.66
C ASN A 25 0.26 10.39 6.25
N GLU A 26 0.89 11.16 5.37
CA GLU A 26 0.28 12.38 4.82
C GLU A 26 -0.69 12.09 3.68
N TYR A 27 -0.71 10.85 3.18
CA TYR A 27 -1.73 10.43 2.22
C TYR A 27 -2.99 9.98 2.95
N GLU A 28 -4.11 10.13 2.28
CA GLU A 28 -5.39 9.67 2.81
C GLU A 28 -6.19 9.07 1.66
N LEU A 29 -6.58 7.82 1.82
CA LEU A 29 -7.45 7.14 0.87
C LEU A 29 -8.89 7.32 1.34
N GLN A 30 -9.74 7.86 0.49
CA GLN A 30 -11.15 8.04 0.81
C GLN A 30 -11.99 7.00 0.07
N LEU A 31 -12.73 6.20 0.84
CA LEU A 31 -13.61 5.16 0.32
C LEU A 31 -15.06 5.53 0.63
N GLY A 32 -15.56 6.56 -0.03
CA GLY A 32 -16.89 7.07 0.22
C GLY A 32 -16.89 8.24 1.19
N PRO A 33 -18.09 8.76 1.58
CA PRO A 33 -18.16 10.00 2.36
C PRO A 33 -17.68 9.87 3.80
N ASP A 34 -17.73 8.66 4.38
CA ASP A 34 -17.44 8.48 5.81
C ASP A 34 -16.24 7.59 6.09
N VAL A 35 -15.58 7.04 5.08
CA VAL A 35 -14.46 6.11 5.27
C VAL A 35 -13.18 6.72 4.71
N LYS A 36 -12.22 6.96 5.58
CA LYS A 36 -10.91 7.49 5.23
C LYS A 36 -9.84 6.60 5.83
N ILE A 37 -8.85 6.24 5.02
CA ILE A 37 -7.72 5.40 5.46
C ILE A 37 -6.46 6.23 5.34
N PRO A 38 -5.88 6.68 6.46
CA PRO A 38 -4.62 7.43 6.40
C PRO A 38 -3.46 6.51 6.07
N GLY A 39 -2.46 7.05 5.40
CA GLY A 39 -1.22 6.33 5.12
C GLY A 39 -1.28 5.37 3.97
N LYS A 40 -2.33 5.37 3.18
CA LYS A 40 -2.46 4.45 2.03
C LYS A 40 -2.57 5.21 0.72
N VAL A 41 -1.80 4.78 -0.27
CA VAL A 41 -1.84 5.35 -1.61
C VAL A 41 -1.72 4.26 -2.65
N PHE A 42 -2.68 4.23 -3.58
CA PHE A 42 -2.65 3.33 -4.74
C PHE A 42 -1.90 4.00 -5.88
N CYS A 43 -1.11 3.22 -6.60
CA CYS A 43 -0.21 3.75 -7.63
C CYS A 43 -0.61 3.37 -9.05
N SER A 44 -1.49 2.39 -9.24
CA SER A 44 -1.81 1.87 -10.56
C SER A 44 -2.43 2.91 -11.49
N THR A 45 -3.35 3.73 -10.99
CA THR A 45 -3.98 4.76 -11.82
C THR A 45 -2.97 5.77 -12.33
N ALA A 46 -2.07 6.24 -11.47
CA ALA A 46 -1.06 7.22 -11.84
C ALA A 46 -0.05 6.65 -12.84
N LEU A 47 0.25 5.35 -12.74
CA LEU A 47 1.16 4.66 -13.66
C LEU A 47 0.48 4.20 -14.94
N GLY A 48 -0.84 4.12 -14.95
CA GLY A 48 -1.57 3.61 -16.11
C GLY A 48 -1.44 2.11 -16.31
N THR A 49 -1.20 1.35 -15.23
CA THR A 49 -1.07 -0.11 -15.35
C THR A 49 -2.43 -0.74 -15.57
N THR A 50 -2.46 -1.82 -16.35
CA THR A 50 -3.69 -2.55 -16.65
C THR A 50 -3.69 -3.97 -16.10
N GLY A 51 -2.50 -4.55 -15.90
CA GLY A 51 -2.36 -5.91 -15.39
C GLY A 51 -1.78 -6.01 -14.00
N SER A 52 -1.40 -4.88 -13.41
CA SER A 52 -0.80 -4.85 -12.08
C SER A 52 -1.39 -3.72 -11.26
N GLU A 53 -1.57 -3.97 -9.99
CA GLU A 53 -1.98 -2.94 -9.05
C GLU A 53 -1.16 -3.11 -7.77
N PHE A 54 -0.67 -1.99 -7.24
CA PHE A 54 0.03 -2.01 -5.96
C PHE A 54 -0.21 -0.71 -5.22
N SER A 55 0.04 -0.75 -3.93
CA SER A 55 -0.11 0.41 -3.06
C SER A 55 1.02 0.44 -2.05
N PHE A 56 1.29 1.62 -1.54
CA PHE A 56 2.09 1.80 -0.34
C PHE A 56 1.16 2.03 0.83
N GLN A 57 1.52 1.54 1.99
CA GLN A 57 0.73 1.74 3.20
C GLN A 57 1.62 1.88 4.42
N SER A 58 1.29 2.83 5.27
CA SER A 58 1.93 3.03 6.56
C SER A 58 0.90 2.88 7.67
N PHE A 59 1.22 2.09 8.69
CA PHE A 59 0.37 1.91 9.85
C PHE A 59 0.97 2.62 11.04
N ALA A 60 0.14 3.34 11.77
CA ALA A 60 0.55 3.91 13.05
C ALA A 60 0.78 2.76 14.04
N PRO A 61 1.73 2.89 14.98
CA PRO A 61 1.94 1.86 16.02
C PRO A 61 0.66 1.55 16.78
N GLY A 62 0.43 0.28 17.08
CA GLY A 62 -0.73 -0.15 17.83
C GLY A 62 -2.03 -0.26 17.04
N THR A 63 -1.97 -0.08 15.71
CA THR A 63 -3.17 -0.22 14.86
C THR A 63 -3.20 -1.58 14.20
N GLU A 64 -4.40 -2.00 13.79
CA GLU A 64 -4.60 -3.24 13.06
C GLU A 64 -5.61 -3.01 11.95
N THR A 65 -5.60 -3.89 10.94
CA THR A 65 -6.58 -3.81 9.87
C THR A 65 -7.95 -4.25 10.37
N GLY A 66 -8.99 -3.57 9.94
CA GLY A 66 -10.32 -3.78 10.48
C GLY A 66 -11.05 -5.02 9.98
N PHE A 67 -10.54 -5.72 8.96
CA PHE A 67 -11.24 -6.86 8.39
C PHE A 67 -10.27 -7.77 7.63
N LEU A 68 -10.70 -9.03 7.48
CA LEU A 68 -10.00 -10.01 6.67
C LEU A 68 -10.64 -10.06 5.28
N HIS A 69 -9.83 -10.25 4.26
CA HIS A 69 -10.33 -10.37 2.89
C HIS A 69 -9.41 -11.27 2.09
N SER A 70 -9.93 -11.79 0.98
CA SER A 70 -9.15 -12.59 0.06
C SER A 70 -9.52 -12.24 -1.38
N HIS A 71 -8.59 -12.48 -2.30
CA HIS A 71 -8.79 -12.28 -3.72
C HIS A 71 -8.74 -13.62 -4.42
N LYS A 72 -9.70 -13.87 -5.31
CA LYS A 72 -9.81 -15.15 -5.99
C LYS A 72 -9.14 -15.18 -7.35
N SER A 73 -8.88 -14.03 -7.95
CA SER A 73 -8.38 -13.95 -9.32
C SER A 73 -6.92 -13.54 -9.45
N HIS A 74 -6.26 -13.21 -8.35
CA HIS A 74 -4.84 -12.85 -8.38
C HIS A 74 -4.20 -13.06 -7.02
N GLU A 75 -2.88 -13.13 -7.02
CA GLU A 75 -2.10 -13.24 -5.79
C GLU A 75 -1.80 -11.86 -5.27
N GLU A 76 -1.67 -11.74 -3.95
CA GLU A 76 -1.19 -10.54 -3.30
C GLU A 76 0.20 -10.77 -2.73
N LEU A 77 1.04 -9.75 -2.85
CA LEU A 77 2.38 -9.75 -2.28
C LEU A 77 2.52 -8.55 -1.35
N TYR A 78 3.08 -8.79 -0.18
CA TYR A 78 3.34 -7.78 0.82
C TYR A 78 4.83 -7.68 1.06
N PHE A 79 5.38 -6.49 0.85
CA PHE A 79 6.81 -6.21 1.09
C PHE A 79 6.89 -5.25 2.27
N PHE A 80 7.60 -5.64 3.31
CA PHE A 80 7.76 -4.81 4.51
C PHE A 80 9.03 -4.01 4.39
N LEU A 81 8.88 -2.70 4.18
CA LEU A 81 10.00 -1.82 3.85
C LEU A 81 10.64 -1.19 5.08
N SER A 82 9.92 -1.11 6.19
CA SER A 82 10.46 -0.60 7.45
C SER A 82 9.53 -0.99 8.59
N GLY A 83 10.05 -0.97 9.81
CA GLY A 83 9.26 -1.24 11.00
C GLY A 83 9.13 -2.71 11.32
N LYS A 84 8.30 -3.00 12.31
CA LYS A 84 8.03 -4.35 12.81
C LYS A 84 6.55 -4.47 13.14
N GLY A 85 6.03 -5.68 13.02
CA GLY A 85 4.65 -5.95 13.37
C GLY A 85 4.35 -7.42 13.35
N GLU A 86 3.07 -7.75 13.44
CA GLU A 86 2.58 -9.10 13.30
C GLU A 86 1.62 -9.17 12.13
N PHE A 87 1.65 -10.30 11.43
CA PHE A 87 0.81 -10.55 10.28
C PHE A 87 0.07 -11.86 10.49
N GLN A 88 -1.18 -11.92 10.08
CA GLN A 88 -1.99 -13.11 10.24
C GLN A 88 -2.52 -13.58 8.90
N VAL A 89 -2.29 -14.86 8.60
CA VAL A 89 -2.82 -15.52 7.40
C VAL A 89 -3.35 -16.88 7.82
N ASP A 90 -4.60 -17.18 7.47
CA ASP A 90 -5.23 -18.46 7.73
C ASP A 90 -5.11 -18.89 9.20
N GLY A 91 -5.27 -17.93 10.12
CA GLY A 91 -5.20 -18.21 11.55
C GLY A 91 -3.79 -18.32 12.11
N THR A 92 -2.77 -18.24 11.27
CA THR A 92 -1.38 -18.26 11.72
C THR A 92 -0.87 -16.84 11.89
N VAL A 93 -0.38 -16.52 13.09
CA VAL A 93 0.19 -15.22 13.41
C VAL A 93 1.70 -15.34 13.44
N PHE A 94 2.40 -14.44 12.76
CA PHE A 94 3.86 -14.47 12.72
C PHE A 94 4.42 -13.06 12.68
N PRO A 95 5.65 -12.87 13.18
CA PRO A 95 6.26 -11.54 13.15
C PRO A 95 6.76 -11.19 11.75
N VAL A 96 6.69 -9.91 11.43
CA VAL A 96 7.26 -9.36 10.19
C VAL A 96 8.11 -8.15 10.55
N GLU A 97 9.11 -7.90 9.72
CA GLU A 97 10.00 -6.75 9.88
C GLU A 97 10.52 -6.30 8.52
N GLU A 98 11.39 -5.32 8.53
CA GLU A 98 12.01 -4.86 7.30
C GLU A 98 12.62 -6.03 6.53
N GLY A 99 12.27 -6.14 5.26
CA GLY A 99 12.74 -7.22 4.40
C GLY A 99 11.85 -8.45 4.36
N SER A 100 10.83 -8.53 5.21
CA SER A 100 9.87 -9.64 5.16
C SER A 100 9.03 -9.54 3.90
N VAL A 101 8.69 -10.67 3.31
CA VAL A 101 7.81 -10.75 2.13
C VAL A 101 6.77 -11.84 2.40
N VAL A 102 5.52 -11.51 2.17
CA VAL A 102 4.40 -12.44 2.38
C VAL A 102 3.60 -12.53 1.08
N ARG A 103 3.24 -13.75 0.71
CA ARG A 103 2.35 -14.00 -0.42
C ARG A 103 0.95 -14.27 0.12
#